data_c80797444205c068e4bf5212e2f4d3d1
#
_entry.id   c80797444205c068e4bf5212e2f4d3d1
#
_cell.length_a   1.000
_cell.length_b   1.000
_cell.length_c   1.000
_cell.angle_alpha   90.00
_cell.angle_beta   90.00
_cell.angle_gamma   90.00
#
_symmetry.space_group_name_H-M   'P 1'
#
loop_
_entity.id
_entity.type
_entity.pdbx_description
1 polymer ?
#
loop_
_entity_poly.entity_id
_entity_poly.type
_entity_poly.pdbx_seq_one_letter_code
_entity_poly.pdbx_strand_id
1 'polypeptide(L)'
;MKIPPDEIIIERLVNTFPNSRLRELARATGLVQREGGELEADALFWALSLGFLSGGLRTIEAFRQTYIDTYGGSLAYSSFHDWFSPELCEFLREILKEALEDLDHESDRLEGRFEQFREVFLVDMTVITLFQKLFEEFPGYGEDHAGAKLHVVESASTGLPTEFSITDARTHESTQLSTGPWLEKTLLLYDQAYFDYRKMDLIDANGGWFVTRLKPNAQPKIVDELREWRGNAISLEGEKIQDILDDLHRDVIDATGEVDFKRRVYNGTRSRAVETFRVVGVWNEDQQQYHLYITNLPADEYTAADIAKLYQARWEVELLFRELKTTYGLDDLNFSKPEVVEALILISLLSLVLILPDRSTYTLLGRAGTKSAEREVLGEHRL
;
A
#
# COMPACT_ATOMS: atom_id res chain seq x y z
N MET A 1 6.71 -6.50 19.78
CA MET A 1 6.88 -7.62 18.84
C MET A 1 8.15 -8.35 19.17
N LYS A 2 8.16 -9.69 19.30
CA LYS A 2 9.42 -10.44 19.45
C LYS A 2 9.92 -10.70 18.03
N ILE A 3 11.01 -10.04 17.65
CA ILE A 3 11.75 -10.36 16.42
C ILE A 3 12.17 -11.83 16.54
N PRO A 4 11.94 -12.67 15.51
CA PRO A 4 12.44 -14.05 15.53
C PRO A 4 13.95 -14.05 15.72
N PRO A 5 14.53 -15.11 16.31
CA PRO A 5 15.98 -15.21 16.41
C PRO A 5 16.63 -15.06 15.04
N ASP A 6 17.75 -14.31 14.99
CA ASP A 6 18.46 -14.01 13.73
C ASP A 6 18.75 -15.25 12.87
N GLU A 7 18.96 -16.40 13.51
CA GLU A 7 19.17 -17.69 12.84
C GLU A 7 17.94 -18.14 11.99
N ILE A 8 16.73 -17.92 12.47
CA ILE A 8 15.48 -18.30 11.74
C ILE A 8 15.30 -17.39 10.51
N ILE A 9 15.61 -16.11 10.66
CA ILE A 9 15.54 -15.14 9.56
C ILE A 9 16.55 -15.50 8.47
N ILE A 10 17.80 -15.78 8.87
CA ILE A 10 18.87 -16.16 7.94
C ILE A 10 18.55 -17.48 7.24
N GLU A 11 18.06 -18.48 7.97
CA GLU A 11 17.69 -19.78 7.39
C GLU A 11 16.56 -19.62 6.36
N ARG A 12 15.54 -18.83 6.66
CA ARG A 12 14.45 -18.54 5.73
C ARG A 12 14.96 -17.80 4.48
N LEU A 13 15.77 -16.77 4.66
CA LEU A 13 16.41 -16.02 3.57
C LEU A 13 17.19 -16.94 2.63
N VAL A 14 18.03 -17.80 3.19
CA VAL A 14 18.86 -18.75 2.40
C VAL A 14 18.03 -19.78 1.67
N ASN A 15 16.93 -20.23 2.26
CA ASN A 15 16.02 -21.19 1.65
C ASN A 15 15.20 -20.55 0.52
N THR A 16 14.72 -19.31 0.71
CA THR A 16 13.95 -18.57 -0.30
C THR A 16 14.84 -18.14 -1.47
N PHE A 17 16.07 -17.68 -1.18
CA PHE A 17 17.01 -17.17 -2.19
C PHE A 17 18.35 -17.92 -2.19
N PRO A 18 18.42 -19.15 -2.72
CA PRO A 18 19.70 -19.83 -2.88
C PRO A 18 20.62 -19.04 -3.81
N ASN A 19 21.93 -19.05 -3.52
CA ASN A 19 22.94 -18.30 -4.28
C ASN A 19 22.89 -18.55 -5.80
N SER A 20 22.50 -19.77 -6.22
CA SER A 20 22.29 -20.08 -7.64
C SER A 20 21.18 -19.24 -8.28
N ARG A 21 20.08 -19.03 -7.55
CA ARG A 21 18.96 -18.22 -8.04
C ARG A 21 19.31 -16.74 -8.09
N LEU A 22 19.98 -16.23 -7.05
CA LEU A 22 20.48 -14.85 -7.03
C LEU A 22 21.41 -14.57 -8.23
N ARG A 23 22.33 -15.48 -8.55
CA ARG A 23 23.21 -15.34 -9.72
C ARG A 23 22.47 -15.41 -11.05
N GLU A 24 21.41 -16.24 -11.15
CA GLU A 24 20.55 -16.29 -12.33
C GLU A 24 19.81 -14.97 -12.54
N LEU A 25 19.15 -14.43 -11.50
CA LEU A 25 18.46 -13.14 -11.55
C LEU A 25 19.42 -12.00 -11.90
N ALA A 26 20.61 -11.98 -11.31
CA ALA A 26 21.60 -10.95 -11.60
C ALA A 26 22.05 -10.94 -13.06
N ARG A 27 22.09 -12.10 -13.72
CA ARG A 27 22.35 -12.18 -15.16
C ARG A 27 21.15 -11.75 -15.98
N ALA A 28 19.94 -12.17 -15.57
CA ALA A 28 18.70 -11.82 -16.27
C ALA A 28 18.43 -10.30 -16.26
N THR A 29 18.73 -9.62 -15.17
CA THR A 29 18.57 -8.17 -15.02
C THR A 29 19.77 -7.35 -15.56
N GLY A 30 20.84 -8.02 -15.97
CA GLY A 30 22.03 -7.36 -16.51
C GLY A 30 22.99 -6.80 -15.45
N LEU A 31 22.73 -7.01 -14.16
CA LEU A 31 23.62 -6.60 -13.07
C LEU A 31 25.01 -7.24 -13.22
N VAL A 32 25.06 -8.50 -13.63
CA VAL A 32 26.31 -9.23 -13.93
C VAL A 32 26.34 -9.59 -15.42
N GLN A 33 27.22 -8.92 -16.17
CA GLN A 33 27.37 -9.11 -17.61
C GLN A 33 28.47 -10.11 -17.98
N ARG A 34 29.46 -10.30 -17.11
CA ARG A 34 30.60 -11.21 -17.35
C ARG A 34 30.93 -12.02 -16.10
N GLU A 35 31.27 -13.30 -16.28
CA GLU A 35 31.78 -14.13 -15.18
C GLU A 35 33.20 -13.71 -14.80
N GLY A 36 33.52 -13.75 -13.49
CA GLY A 36 34.82 -13.40 -12.97
C GLY A 36 35.08 -11.89 -12.82
N GLY A 37 34.05 -11.06 -12.82
CA GLY A 37 34.13 -9.66 -12.43
C GLY A 37 34.35 -9.49 -10.92
N GLU A 38 34.62 -8.26 -10.48
CA GLU A 38 34.76 -7.91 -9.05
C GLU A 38 33.43 -8.01 -8.29
N LEU A 39 32.28 -7.86 -9.00
CA LEU A 39 30.95 -7.94 -8.43
C LEU A 39 30.44 -9.39 -8.40
N GLU A 40 30.26 -9.90 -7.20
CA GLU A 40 29.48 -11.12 -6.95
C GLU A 40 28.10 -10.76 -6.44
N ALA A 41 27.06 -10.99 -7.25
CA ALA A 41 25.71 -10.51 -6.99
C ALA A 41 25.07 -11.12 -5.73
N ASP A 42 25.31 -12.41 -5.49
CA ASP A 42 24.84 -13.06 -4.25
C ASP A 42 25.56 -12.48 -3.02
N ALA A 43 26.85 -12.21 -3.12
CA ALA A 43 27.62 -11.54 -2.06
C ALA A 43 27.09 -10.12 -1.79
N LEU A 44 26.81 -9.36 -2.84
CA LEU A 44 26.23 -8.03 -2.72
C LEU A 44 24.85 -8.07 -2.07
N PHE A 45 23.97 -8.97 -2.54
CA PHE A 45 22.66 -9.15 -1.96
C PHE A 45 22.72 -9.43 -0.45
N TRP A 46 23.57 -10.37 -0.04
CA TRP A 46 23.73 -10.70 1.38
C TRP A 46 24.34 -9.55 2.19
N ALA A 47 25.33 -8.85 1.64
CA ALA A 47 25.91 -7.70 2.33
C ALA A 47 24.90 -6.57 2.56
N LEU A 48 24.06 -6.30 1.57
CA LEU A 48 22.98 -5.31 1.67
C LEU A 48 21.91 -5.76 2.66
N SER A 49 21.42 -6.99 2.54
CA SER A 49 20.33 -7.53 3.39
C SER A 49 20.78 -7.66 4.85
N LEU A 50 21.93 -8.28 5.10
CA LEU A 50 22.44 -8.45 6.47
C LEU A 50 22.89 -7.12 7.09
N GLY A 51 23.53 -6.24 6.30
CA GLY A 51 23.91 -4.92 6.76
C GLY A 51 22.69 -4.05 7.11
N PHE A 52 21.60 -4.24 6.39
CA PHE A 52 20.33 -3.55 6.67
C PHE A 52 19.64 -4.11 7.93
N LEU A 53 19.61 -5.43 8.09
CA LEU A 53 18.97 -6.13 9.21
C LEU A 53 19.71 -5.97 10.53
N SER A 54 21.05 -5.79 10.51
CA SER A 54 21.87 -5.66 11.72
C SER A 54 21.57 -4.41 12.55
N GLY A 55 20.71 -3.51 12.08
CA GLY A 55 20.36 -2.26 12.77
C GLY A 55 21.50 -1.25 12.84
N GLY A 56 22.56 -1.47 12.09
CA GLY A 56 23.72 -0.59 12.01
C GLY A 56 23.46 0.69 11.21
N LEU A 57 24.52 1.45 10.95
CA LEU A 57 24.48 2.63 10.10
C LEU A 57 24.11 2.22 8.66
N ARG A 58 23.03 2.78 8.14
CA ARG A 58 22.56 2.55 6.75
C ARG A 58 23.28 3.46 5.78
N THR A 59 24.59 3.32 5.73
CA THR A 59 25.47 4.07 4.83
C THR A 59 26.09 3.12 3.82
N ILE A 60 26.44 3.64 2.64
CA ILE A 60 27.13 2.86 1.61
C ILE A 60 28.43 2.27 2.16
N GLU A 61 29.14 3.03 3.01
CA GLU A 61 30.36 2.55 3.66
C GLU A 61 30.12 1.38 4.63
N ALA A 62 29.04 1.42 5.39
CA ALA A 62 28.67 0.30 6.27
C ALA A 62 28.35 -0.98 5.46
N PHE A 63 27.60 -0.87 4.38
CA PHE A 63 27.31 -1.99 3.48
C PHE A 63 28.59 -2.52 2.81
N ARG A 64 29.48 -1.62 2.35
CA ARG A 64 30.78 -1.99 1.79
C ARG A 64 31.62 -2.76 2.82
N GLN A 65 31.63 -2.30 4.07
CA GLN A 65 32.36 -2.98 5.14
C GLN A 65 31.77 -4.36 5.42
N THR A 66 30.43 -4.48 5.49
CA THR A 66 29.76 -5.78 5.63
C THR A 66 30.15 -6.74 4.49
N TYR A 67 30.23 -6.24 3.25
CA TYR A 67 30.70 -7.04 2.11
C TYR A 67 32.12 -7.55 2.31
N ILE A 68 33.04 -6.67 2.70
CA ILE A 68 34.45 -7.01 2.92
C ILE A 68 34.60 -8.00 4.09
N ASP A 69 33.88 -7.77 5.20
CA ASP A 69 33.97 -8.62 6.40
C ASP A 69 33.43 -10.03 6.13
N THR A 70 32.42 -10.13 5.26
CA THR A 70 31.77 -11.42 4.95
C THR A 70 32.51 -12.22 3.88
N TYR A 71 33.03 -11.53 2.85
CA TYR A 71 33.59 -12.20 1.65
C TYR A 71 35.09 -12.01 1.49
N GLY A 72 35.69 -11.13 2.30
CA GLY A 72 37.11 -10.83 2.27
C GLY A 72 37.52 -9.88 1.13
N GLY A 73 38.81 -9.64 1.02
CA GLY A 73 39.38 -8.81 -0.04
C GLY A 73 39.47 -7.32 0.34
N SER A 74 39.71 -6.51 -0.68
CA SER A 74 39.70 -5.03 -0.57
C SER A 74 38.85 -4.48 -1.69
N LEU A 75 37.92 -3.57 -1.39
CA LEU A 75 37.00 -2.98 -2.35
C LEU A 75 37.01 -1.47 -2.15
N ALA A 76 37.28 -0.70 -3.22
CA ALA A 76 37.25 0.76 -3.14
C ALA A 76 35.80 1.24 -2.93
N TYR A 77 35.65 2.35 -2.18
CA TYR A 77 34.34 2.95 -1.98
C TYR A 77 33.67 3.33 -3.29
N SER A 78 34.41 3.90 -4.24
CA SER A 78 33.89 4.27 -5.56
C SER A 78 33.35 3.06 -6.32
N SER A 79 34.08 1.95 -6.35
CA SER A 79 33.61 0.73 -7.03
C SER A 79 32.33 0.19 -6.40
N PHE A 80 32.25 0.14 -5.06
CA PHE A 80 31.03 -0.29 -4.38
C PHE A 80 29.88 0.67 -4.58
N HIS A 81 30.11 1.98 -4.58
CA HIS A 81 29.12 3.00 -4.88
C HIS A 81 28.58 2.90 -6.34
N ASP A 82 29.45 2.55 -7.29
CA ASP A 82 29.08 2.41 -8.70
C ASP A 82 28.17 1.18 -8.93
N TRP A 83 28.21 0.18 -8.05
CA TRP A 83 27.32 -0.98 -8.10
C TRP A 83 25.85 -0.62 -7.84
N PHE A 84 25.56 0.52 -7.18
CA PHE A 84 24.21 1.03 -7.10
C PHE A 84 23.82 1.60 -8.47
N SER A 85 23.22 0.78 -9.30
CA SER A 85 22.85 1.06 -10.68
C SER A 85 21.39 0.72 -10.93
N PRO A 86 20.80 1.15 -12.07
CA PRO A 86 19.44 0.72 -12.47
C PRO A 86 19.29 -0.81 -12.51
N GLU A 87 20.35 -1.53 -12.90
CA GLU A 87 20.36 -3.00 -12.96
C GLU A 87 20.31 -3.61 -11.55
N LEU A 88 20.93 -2.98 -10.53
CA LEU A 88 20.79 -3.40 -9.14
C LEU A 88 19.36 -3.19 -8.65
N CYS A 89 18.75 -2.06 -8.95
CA CYS A 89 17.35 -1.80 -8.58
C CYS A 89 16.42 -2.81 -9.22
N GLU A 90 16.63 -3.15 -10.49
CA GLU A 90 15.84 -4.17 -11.18
C GLU A 90 16.04 -5.58 -10.59
N PHE A 91 17.29 -5.94 -10.26
CA PHE A 91 17.61 -7.18 -9.57
C PHE A 91 16.88 -7.29 -8.23
N LEU A 92 16.90 -6.24 -7.43
CA LEU A 92 16.20 -6.21 -6.13
C LEU A 92 14.67 -6.25 -6.29
N ARG A 93 14.11 -5.64 -7.37
CA ARG A 93 12.68 -5.74 -7.69
C ARG A 93 12.26 -7.16 -8.02
N GLU A 94 13.01 -7.84 -8.86
CA GLU A 94 12.70 -9.23 -9.21
C GLU A 94 12.79 -10.16 -7.99
N ILE A 95 13.79 -9.96 -7.12
CA ILE A 95 13.87 -10.70 -5.85
C ILE A 95 12.65 -10.43 -4.96
N LEU A 96 12.28 -9.15 -4.79
CA LEU A 96 11.12 -8.79 -3.96
C LEU A 96 9.82 -9.37 -4.54
N LYS A 97 9.66 -9.36 -5.86
CA LYS A 97 8.52 -9.95 -6.54
C LYS A 97 8.44 -11.46 -6.30
N GLU A 98 9.54 -12.20 -6.44
CA GLU A 98 9.57 -13.63 -6.12
C GLU A 98 9.25 -13.90 -4.64
N ALA A 99 9.77 -13.07 -3.72
CA ALA A 99 9.44 -13.18 -2.30
C ALA A 99 7.94 -13.00 -2.02
N LEU A 100 7.30 -12.06 -2.71
CA LEU A 100 5.87 -11.80 -2.57
C LEU A 100 5.02 -12.93 -3.18
N GLU A 101 5.42 -13.48 -4.33
CA GLU A 101 4.73 -14.61 -4.97
C GLU A 101 4.78 -15.88 -4.10
N ASP A 102 5.91 -16.17 -3.43
CA ASP A 102 6.05 -17.31 -2.53
C ASP A 102 5.13 -17.19 -1.29
N LEU A 103 4.86 -15.98 -0.81
CA LEU A 103 4.01 -15.73 0.37
C LEU A 103 2.52 -15.77 0.06
N ASP A 104 2.11 -15.48 -1.18
CA ASP A 104 0.69 -15.49 -1.58
C ASP A 104 0.05 -16.90 -1.46
N HIS A 105 0.87 -17.94 -1.39
CA HIS A 105 0.41 -19.32 -1.20
C HIS A 105 0.03 -19.67 0.26
N GLU A 106 0.39 -18.86 1.24
CA GLU A 106 0.15 -19.09 2.68
C GLU A 106 -1.02 -18.25 3.24
N SER A 107 -1.84 -17.62 2.39
CA SER A 107 -2.92 -16.76 2.85
C SER A 107 -3.98 -17.55 3.64
N ASP A 108 -4.27 -17.08 4.85
CA ASP A 108 -5.40 -17.57 5.64
C ASP A 108 -6.72 -17.19 4.95
N ARG A 109 -7.70 -18.09 5.01
CA ARG A 109 -9.04 -17.76 4.50
C ARG A 109 -9.66 -16.67 5.35
N LEU A 110 -10.22 -15.68 4.65
CA LEU A 110 -11.01 -14.65 5.31
C LEU A 110 -12.23 -15.30 6.00
N GLU A 111 -12.55 -14.86 7.23
CA GLU A 111 -13.62 -15.44 8.01
C GLU A 111 -14.85 -14.53 8.12
N GLY A 112 -16.00 -15.15 8.40
CA GLY A 112 -17.26 -14.45 8.66
C GLY A 112 -17.79 -13.69 7.45
N ARG A 113 -18.04 -12.37 7.58
CA ARG A 113 -18.60 -11.54 6.51
C ARG A 113 -17.66 -11.32 5.32
N PHE A 114 -16.38 -11.70 5.48
CA PHE A 114 -15.36 -11.52 4.45
C PHE A 114 -15.16 -12.78 3.59
N GLU A 115 -15.78 -13.90 3.95
CA GLU A 115 -15.65 -15.18 3.21
C GLU A 115 -16.04 -15.08 1.73
N GLN A 116 -16.90 -14.12 1.37
CA GLN A 116 -17.27 -13.91 -0.02
C GLN A 116 -16.18 -13.27 -0.86
N PHE A 117 -15.25 -12.53 -0.22
CA PHE A 117 -14.12 -11.96 -0.93
C PHE A 117 -13.02 -13.01 -1.08
N ARG A 118 -12.46 -13.08 -2.26
CA ARG A 118 -11.26 -13.86 -2.51
C ARG A 118 -10.08 -13.28 -1.73
N GLU A 119 -10.00 -11.93 -1.67
CA GLU A 119 -9.00 -11.18 -0.94
C GLU A 119 -9.53 -9.77 -0.63
N VAL A 120 -9.01 -9.18 0.43
CA VAL A 120 -9.20 -7.76 0.77
C VAL A 120 -7.86 -7.07 0.68
N PHE A 121 -7.76 -6.08 -0.20
CA PHE A 121 -6.55 -5.30 -0.38
C PHE A 121 -6.67 -3.92 0.27
N LEU A 122 -5.65 -3.55 1.01
CA LEU A 122 -5.47 -2.22 1.59
C LEU A 122 -4.52 -1.44 0.70
N VAL A 123 -4.96 -0.31 0.14
CA VAL A 123 -4.14 0.48 -0.79
C VAL A 123 -3.88 1.85 -0.19
N ASP A 124 -2.62 2.15 0.00
CA ASP A 124 -2.19 3.44 0.53
C ASP A 124 -0.79 3.81 0.04
N MET A 125 -0.32 5.00 0.40
CA MET A 125 1.02 5.47 0.07
C MET A 125 1.64 6.22 1.24
N THR A 126 2.96 6.26 1.24
CA THR A 126 3.70 7.15 2.12
C THR A 126 4.67 8.02 1.33
N VAL A 127 4.86 9.25 1.79
CA VAL A 127 5.86 10.16 1.23
C VAL A 127 7.16 10.01 2.00
N ILE A 128 8.26 9.89 1.28
CA ILE A 128 9.62 9.83 1.77
C ILE A 128 10.31 11.12 1.36
N THR A 129 10.76 11.92 2.32
CA THR A 129 11.54 13.12 2.05
C THR A 129 12.94 12.74 1.62
N LEU A 130 13.41 13.30 0.51
CA LEU A 130 14.71 12.98 -0.06
C LEU A 130 15.65 14.20 -0.03
N PHE A 131 16.93 13.94 -0.23
CA PHE A 131 17.92 14.98 -0.34
C PHE A 131 17.64 15.89 -1.54
N GLN A 132 17.69 17.20 -1.34
CA GLN A 132 17.33 18.21 -2.34
C GLN A 132 18.00 18.03 -3.72
N LYS A 133 19.20 17.47 -3.77
CA LYS A 133 19.90 17.20 -5.04
C LYS A 133 19.17 16.23 -5.96
N LEU A 134 18.21 15.47 -5.45
CA LEU A 134 17.39 14.54 -6.23
C LEU A 134 16.10 15.17 -6.77
N PHE A 135 15.97 16.48 -6.71
CA PHE A 135 14.75 17.18 -7.15
C PHE A 135 14.43 16.97 -8.65
N GLU A 136 15.42 16.81 -9.50
CA GLU A 136 15.20 16.58 -10.94
C GLU A 136 14.55 15.21 -11.19
N GLU A 137 14.95 14.17 -10.48
CA GLU A 137 14.43 12.81 -10.62
C GLU A 137 13.18 12.56 -9.75
N PHE A 138 13.16 13.15 -8.56
CA PHE A 138 12.08 13.00 -7.57
C PHE A 138 11.55 14.36 -7.12
N PRO A 139 10.84 15.10 -7.97
CA PRO A 139 10.25 16.38 -7.59
C PRO A 139 9.23 16.21 -6.46
N GLY A 140 9.46 16.90 -5.34
CA GLY A 140 8.59 16.90 -4.17
C GLY A 140 7.54 18.02 -4.20
N TYR A 141 6.79 18.15 -3.12
CA TYR A 141 5.82 19.23 -2.95
C TYR A 141 6.55 20.56 -2.67
N GLY A 142 6.16 21.62 -3.37
CA GLY A 142 6.77 22.93 -3.28
C GLY A 142 7.97 23.12 -4.20
N GLU A 143 8.65 24.26 -4.02
CA GLU A 143 9.86 24.60 -4.75
C GLU A 143 11.06 24.00 -4.01
N ASP A 144 11.97 23.38 -4.74
CA ASP A 144 13.23 22.83 -4.23
C ASP A 144 13.15 21.71 -3.18
N HIS A 145 12.05 20.96 -3.09
CA HIS A 145 11.96 19.78 -2.22
C HIS A 145 11.93 18.50 -3.06
N ALA A 146 12.83 17.58 -2.79
CA ALA A 146 12.79 16.25 -3.37
C ALA A 146 11.97 15.30 -2.48
N GLY A 147 11.20 14.41 -3.11
CA GLY A 147 10.40 13.43 -2.39
C GLY A 147 9.95 12.30 -3.29
N ALA A 148 9.99 11.09 -2.76
CA ALA A 148 9.42 9.90 -3.39
C ALA A 148 8.10 9.52 -2.69
N LYS A 149 7.20 8.88 -3.44
CA LYS A 149 6.06 8.15 -2.91
C LYS A 149 6.30 6.66 -3.04
N LEU A 150 6.12 5.95 -1.95
CA LEU A 150 6.00 4.51 -1.94
C LEU A 150 4.52 4.16 -1.86
N HIS A 151 3.98 3.63 -2.95
CA HIS A 151 2.61 3.09 -3.02
C HIS A 151 2.67 1.61 -2.69
N VAL A 152 1.74 1.13 -1.88
CA VAL A 152 1.66 -0.27 -1.45
C VAL A 152 0.24 -0.77 -1.59
N VAL A 153 0.09 -1.97 -2.10
CA VAL A 153 -1.10 -2.80 -2.00
C VAL A 153 -0.77 -3.91 -1.00
N GLU A 154 -1.45 -3.92 0.14
CA GLU A 154 -1.25 -4.91 1.20
C GLU A 154 -2.43 -5.89 1.20
N SER A 155 -2.15 -7.19 1.29
CA SER A 155 -3.17 -8.20 1.55
C SER A 155 -3.60 -8.14 3.01
N ALA A 156 -4.89 -7.97 3.26
CA ALA A 156 -5.43 -7.97 4.63
C ALA A 156 -5.40 -9.37 5.27
N SER A 157 -5.34 -10.44 4.47
CA SER A 157 -5.24 -11.81 4.97
C SER A 157 -3.85 -12.13 5.51
N THR A 158 -2.80 -11.67 4.84
CA THR A 158 -1.41 -11.92 5.24
C THR A 158 -0.78 -10.76 6.03
N GLY A 159 -1.31 -9.53 5.88
CA GLY A 159 -0.70 -8.31 6.40
C GLY A 159 0.62 -7.96 5.72
N LEU A 160 0.83 -8.45 4.49
CA LEU A 160 2.05 -8.25 3.71
C LEU A 160 1.76 -7.50 2.41
N PRO A 161 2.73 -6.72 1.91
CA PRO A 161 2.62 -6.13 0.58
C PRO A 161 2.47 -7.20 -0.50
N THR A 162 1.60 -6.98 -1.48
CA THR A 162 1.45 -7.80 -2.70
C THR A 162 1.91 -7.06 -3.94
N GLU A 163 1.73 -5.75 -3.95
CA GLU A 163 2.23 -4.86 -4.99
C GLU A 163 2.85 -3.62 -4.37
N PHE A 164 3.83 -3.04 -5.05
CA PHE A 164 4.38 -1.74 -4.69
C PHE A 164 4.82 -0.97 -5.94
N SER A 165 4.85 0.35 -5.83
CA SER A 165 5.50 1.22 -6.82
C SER A 165 6.15 2.43 -6.15
N ILE A 166 7.24 2.90 -6.75
CA ILE A 166 7.96 4.09 -6.31
C ILE A 166 7.79 5.14 -7.39
N THR A 167 7.33 6.33 -6.99
CA THR A 167 7.16 7.47 -7.91
C THR A 167 7.73 8.74 -7.27
N ASP A 168 7.84 9.81 -8.05
CA ASP A 168 8.05 11.12 -7.47
C ASP A 168 6.82 11.58 -6.65
N ALA A 169 7.01 12.53 -5.73
CA ALA A 169 5.94 12.95 -4.83
C ALA A 169 4.82 13.74 -5.54
N ARG A 170 5.01 14.24 -6.77
CA ARG A 170 3.99 14.95 -7.55
C ARG A 170 3.10 14.02 -8.37
N THR A 171 3.53 12.79 -8.59
CA THR A 171 2.72 11.80 -9.32
C THR A 171 1.39 11.58 -8.58
N HIS A 172 0.28 11.65 -9.34
CA HIS A 172 -1.07 11.51 -8.75
C HIS A 172 -1.35 10.05 -8.41
N GLU A 173 -1.81 9.80 -7.19
CA GLU A 173 -2.02 8.47 -6.61
C GLU A 173 -2.94 7.59 -7.44
N SER A 174 -4.04 8.13 -7.98
CA SER A 174 -5.00 7.35 -8.77
C SER A 174 -4.40 6.71 -10.02
N THR A 175 -3.25 7.20 -10.51
CA THR A 175 -2.55 6.58 -11.64
C THR A 175 -1.88 5.27 -11.25
N GLN A 176 -1.56 5.09 -9.97
CA GLN A 176 -0.90 3.91 -9.42
C GLN A 176 -1.87 2.79 -9.02
N LEU A 177 -3.17 3.09 -8.91
CA LEU A 177 -4.17 2.05 -8.68
C LEU A 177 -4.40 1.26 -9.97
N SER A 178 -3.88 0.04 -10.03
CA SER A 178 -4.11 -0.88 -11.14
C SER A 178 -5.55 -1.42 -11.12
N THR A 179 -6.09 -1.73 -12.30
CA THR A 179 -7.43 -2.32 -12.44
C THR A 179 -7.42 -3.34 -13.56
N GLY A 180 -8.07 -4.49 -13.35
CA GLY A 180 -8.11 -5.56 -14.34
C GLY A 180 -8.86 -6.80 -13.85
N PRO A 181 -8.82 -7.92 -14.58
CA PRO A 181 -9.55 -9.15 -14.25
C PRO A 181 -9.18 -9.75 -12.88
N TRP A 182 -8.02 -9.39 -12.33
CA TRP A 182 -7.58 -9.82 -11.01
C TRP A 182 -8.46 -9.29 -9.88
N LEU A 183 -9.28 -8.26 -10.16
CA LEU A 183 -10.24 -7.70 -9.20
C LEU A 183 -11.47 -8.58 -8.94
N GLU A 184 -11.70 -9.62 -9.75
CA GLU A 184 -12.86 -10.50 -9.55
C GLU A 184 -12.90 -11.06 -8.13
N LYS A 185 -14.00 -10.79 -7.43
CA LYS A 185 -14.22 -11.18 -6.03
C LYS A 185 -13.19 -10.62 -5.04
N THR A 186 -12.60 -9.47 -5.32
CA THR A 186 -11.73 -8.76 -4.38
C THR A 186 -12.38 -7.49 -3.85
N LEU A 187 -12.05 -7.11 -2.63
CA LEU A 187 -12.44 -5.84 -2.03
C LEU A 187 -11.21 -4.93 -1.93
N LEU A 188 -11.28 -3.72 -2.48
CA LEU A 188 -10.25 -2.71 -2.33
C LEU A 188 -10.67 -1.67 -1.29
N LEU A 189 -9.84 -1.48 -0.25
CA LEU A 189 -9.96 -0.41 0.73
C LEU A 189 -8.82 0.60 0.47
N TYR A 190 -9.13 1.79 -0.05
CA TYR A 190 -8.09 2.74 -0.45
C TYR A 190 -8.37 4.17 0.04
N ASP A 191 -7.27 4.91 0.24
CA ASP A 191 -7.35 6.30 0.66
C ASP A 191 -8.00 7.20 -0.40
N GLN A 192 -8.62 8.29 0.06
CA GLN A 192 -9.24 9.29 -0.82
C GLN A 192 -8.25 9.93 -1.82
N ALA A 193 -6.94 9.82 -1.60
CA ALA A 193 -5.94 10.27 -2.56
C ALA A 193 -6.04 9.52 -3.89
N TYR A 194 -6.43 8.24 -3.86
CA TYR A 194 -6.66 7.40 -5.04
C TYR A 194 -8.04 7.60 -5.70
N PHE A 195 -8.87 8.49 -5.18
CA PHE A 195 -10.24 8.70 -5.62
C PHE A 195 -10.32 9.07 -7.12
N ASP A 196 -10.97 8.22 -7.89
CA ASP A 196 -11.26 8.41 -9.32
C ASP A 196 -12.51 7.59 -9.70
N TYR A 197 -13.60 8.25 -10.08
CA TYR A 197 -14.85 7.59 -10.46
C TYR A 197 -14.67 6.57 -11.60
N ARG A 198 -13.74 6.84 -12.52
CA ARG A 198 -13.45 5.90 -13.61
C ARG A 198 -12.80 4.61 -13.08
N LYS A 199 -11.97 4.70 -12.04
CA LYS A 199 -11.39 3.52 -11.38
C LYS A 199 -12.47 2.72 -10.65
N MET A 200 -13.41 3.40 -10.00
CA MET A 200 -14.56 2.77 -9.36
C MET A 200 -15.42 2.00 -10.38
N ASP A 201 -15.75 2.63 -11.53
CA ASP A 201 -16.44 1.99 -12.66
C ASP A 201 -15.67 0.76 -13.19
N LEU A 202 -14.34 0.82 -13.29
CA LEU A 202 -13.50 -0.30 -13.72
C LEU A 202 -13.42 -1.43 -12.68
N ILE A 203 -13.38 -1.11 -11.39
CA ILE A 203 -13.40 -2.09 -10.31
C ILE A 203 -14.71 -2.88 -10.38
N ASP A 204 -15.85 -2.17 -10.43
CA ASP A 204 -17.18 -2.76 -10.54
C ASP A 204 -17.33 -3.61 -11.80
N ALA A 205 -16.94 -3.10 -12.95
CA ALA A 205 -16.97 -3.80 -14.24
C ALA A 205 -16.13 -5.09 -14.28
N ASN A 206 -15.10 -5.20 -13.42
CA ASN A 206 -14.27 -6.40 -13.26
C ASN A 206 -14.74 -7.33 -12.13
N GLY A 207 -15.94 -7.09 -11.56
CA GLY A 207 -16.51 -7.92 -10.50
C GLY A 207 -15.82 -7.77 -9.14
N GLY A 208 -15.18 -6.63 -8.92
CA GLY A 208 -14.56 -6.24 -7.65
C GLY A 208 -15.43 -5.30 -6.85
N TRP A 209 -15.11 -5.14 -5.59
CA TRP A 209 -15.73 -4.18 -4.68
C TRP A 209 -14.71 -3.16 -4.19
N PHE A 210 -15.22 -2.03 -3.73
CA PHE A 210 -14.38 -1.01 -3.14
C PHE A 210 -15.06 -0.27 -1.99
N VAL A 211 -14.26 0.27 -1.08
CA VAL A 211 -14.67 1.29 -0.11
C VAL A 211 -13.59 2.36 -0.04
N THR A 212 -13.98 3.61 -0.21
CA THR A 212 -13.09 4.76 -0.01
C THR A 212 -13.83 5.93 0.62
N ARG A 213 -13.11 6.89 1.18
CA ARG A 213 -13.73 8.14 1.66
C ARG A 213 -14.13 9.00 0.47
N LEU A 214 -15.33 9.58 0.57
CA LEU A 214 -15.78 10.57 -0.40
C LEU A 214 -14.95 11.86 -0.25
N LYS A 215 -14.42 12.35 -1.36
CA LYS A 215 -13.70 13.63 -1.36
C LYS A 215 -14.63 14.80 -1.02
N PRO A 216 -14.17 15.82 -0.27
CA PRO A 216 -14.99 16.99 0.06
C PRO A 216 -15.54 17.74 -1.16
N ASN A 217 -14.85 17.70 -2.30
CA ASN A 217 -15.29 18.33 -3.55
C ASN A 217 -16.09 17.39 -4.46
N ALA A 218 -16.28 16.13 -4.07
CA ALA A 218 -17.13 15.19 -4.78
C ALA A 218 -18.59 15.40 -4.36
N GLN A 219 -19.46 15.57 -5.35
CA GLN A 219 -20.87 15.91 -5.14
C GLN A 219 -21.79 14.93 -5.86
N PRO A 220 -21.87 13.65 -5.43
CA PRO A 220 -22.88 12.73 -5.93
C PRO A 220 -24.28 13.33 -5.72
N LYS A 221 -25.12 13.22 -6.75
CA LYS A 221 -26.51 13.60 -6.65
C LYS A 221 -27.30 12.40 -6.13
N ILE A 222 -28.06 12.56 -5.05
CA ILE A 222 -28.86 11.49 -4.48
C ILE A 222 -30.00 11.17 -5.42
N VAL A 223 -30.11 9.90 -5.81
CA VAL A 223 -31.16 9.39 -6.70
C VAL A 223 -32.08 8.39 -6.00
N ASP A 224 -31.62 7.82 -4.89
CA ASP A 224 -32.42 6.94 -4.05
C ASP A 224 -31.87 6.97 -2.61
N GLU A 225 -32.75 6.83 -1.64
CA GLU A 225 -32.40 6.72 -0.24
C GLU A 225 -32.69 5.32 0.27
N LEU A 226 -31.68 4.67 0.80
CA LEU A 226 -31.74 3.26 1.23
C LEU A 226 -32.25 3.09 2.67
N ARG A 227 -32.59 4.20 3.33
CA ARG A 227 -33.07 4.21 4.71
C ARG A 227 -34.49 4.73 4.81
N GLU A 228 -35.32 4.01 5.57
CA GLU A 228 -36.66 4.43 5.97
C GLU A 228 -36.70 4.84 7.44
N TRP A 229 -37.50 5.86 7.75
CA TRP A 229 -37.85 6.24 9.11
C TRP A 229 -39.34 5.97 9.36
N ARG A 230 -39.66 5.04 10.24
CA ARG A 230 -41.03 4.66 10.60
C ARG A 230 -41.89 4.30 9.36
N GLY A 231 -41.27 3.61 8.38
CA GLY A 231 -41.94 3.20 7.15
C GLY A 231 -42.15 4.32 6.11
N ASN A 232 -41.52 5.49 6.31
CA ASN A 232 -41.51 6.55 5.31
C ASN A 232 -40.10 6.75 4.81
N ALA A 233 -39.91 6.76 3.49
CA ALA A 233 -38.66 7.19 2.88
C ALA A 233 -38.36 8.64 3.24
N ILE A 234 -37.15 8.92 3.71
CA ILE A 234 -36.72 10.30 3.96
C ILE A 234 -36.13 10.78 2.64
N SER A 235 -36.86 11.57 1.91
CA SER A 235 -36.48 11.98 0.57
C SER A 235 -35.36 13.02 0.61
N LEU A 236 -34.14 12.62 0.26
CA LEU A 236 -33.03 13.48 -0.13
C LEU A 236 -32.83 13.46 -1.65
N GLU A 237 -33.75 12.87 -2.38
CA GLU A 237 -33.68 12.71 -3.83
C GLU A 237 -33.57 14.06 -4.55
N GLY A 238 -32.59 14.15 -5.43
CA GLY A 238 -32.30 15.36 -6.20
C GLY A 238 -31.27 16.28 -5.58
N GLU A 239 -31.00 16.13 -4.30
CA GLU A 239 -30.01 16.95 -3.59
C GLU A 239 -28.58 16.42 -3.81
N LYS A 240 -27.60 17.30 -3.70
CA LYS A 240 -26.18 16.91 -3.68
C LYS A 240 -25.77 16.64 -2.23
N ILE A 241 -25.05 15.56 -2.03
CA ILE A 241 -24.73 15.08 -0.68
C ILE A 241 -24.03 16.16 0.19
N GLN A 242 -23.12 16.94 -0.38
CA GLN A 242 -22.36 17.95 0.37
C GLN A 242 -23.23 19.15 0.77
N ASP A 243 -24.28 19.45 -0.01
CA ASP A 243 -25.12 20.65 0.22
C ASP A 243 -26.10 20.44 1.37
N ILE A 244 -26.31 19.22 1.83
CA ILE A 244 -27.32 18.86 2.84
C ILE A 244 -26.72 18.46 4.20
N LEU A 245 -25.41 18.25 4.28
CA LEU A 245 -24.77 17.69 5.49
C LEU A 245 -25.00 18.49 6.75
N ASP A 246 -24.97 19.82 6.65
CA ASP A 246 -25.13 20.73 7.80
C ASP A 246 -26.58 20.75 8.35
N ASP A 247 -27.56 20.41 7.51
CA ASP A 247 -28.98 20.37 7.86
C ASP A 247 -29.45 18.99 8.35
N LEU A 248 -28.58 17.97 8.28
CA LEU A 248 -28.96 16.62 8.68
C LEU A 248 -28.72 16.39 10.18
N HIS A 249 -29.79 15.94 10.86
CA HIS A 249 -29.78 15.60 12.28
C HIS A 249 -29.99 14.10 12.50
N ARG A 250 -29.19 13.27 11.84
CA ARG A 250 -29.25 11.81 11.94
C ARG A 250 -27.84 11.20 12.01
N ASP A 251 -27.72 10.06 12.63
CA ASP A 251 -26.41 9.41 12.83
C ASP A 251 -25.88 8.74 11.56
N VAL A 252 -26.77 8.41 10.64
CA VAL A 252 -26.43 7.61 9.44
C VAL A 252 -27.11 8.17 8.19
N ILE A 253 -26.35 8.27 7.12
CA ILE A 253 -26.79 8.49 5.73
C ILE A 253 -26.50 7.19 4.97
N ASP A 254 -27.47 6.71 4.19
CA ASP A 254 -27.29 5.55 3.32
C ASP A 254 -28.14 5.77 2.06
N ALA A 255 -27.49 6.06 0.96
CA ALA A 255 -28.16 6.52 -0.24
C ALA A 255 -27.42 6.06 -1.50
N THR A 256 -28.13 6.02 -2.63
CA THR A 256 -27.54 5.87 -3.96
C THR A 256 -27.25 7.24 -4.55
N GLY A 257 -26.00 7.49 -4.90
CA GLY A 257 -25.54 8.73 -5.51
C GLY A 257 -25.17 8.55 -6.99
N GLU A 258 -25.76 9.37 -7.85
CA GLU A 258 -25.39 9.47 -9.27
C GLU A 258 -24.17 10.34 -9.42
N VAL A 259 -23.19 9.87 -10.20
CA VAL A 259 -21.94 10.55 -10.51
C VAL A 259 -21.73 10.64 -12.02
N ASP A 260 -21.22 11.76 -12.45
CA ASP A 260 -20.93 12.05 -13.87
C ASP A 260 -19.42 12.26 -14.01
N PHE A 261 -18.78 11.46 -14.87
CA PHE A 261 -17.34 11.52 -15.08
C PHE A 261 -16.94 11.30 -16.54
N LYS A 262 -15.71 11.63 -16.88
CA LYS A 262 -15.16 11.45 -18.22
C LYS A 262 -14.47 10.10 -18.33
N ARG A 263 -14.97 9.22 -19.19
CA ARG A 263 -14.25 8.01 -19.62
C ARG A 263 -13.03 8.40 -20.49
N ARG A 264 -12.09 7.46 -20.65
CA ARG A 264 -10.91 7.64 -21.49
C ARG A 264 -11.31 8.07 -22.90
N VAL A 265 -10.50 8.93 -23.51
CA VAL A 265 -10.64 9.33 -24.92
C VAL A 265 -10.49 8.09 -25.80
N TYR A 266 -11.56 7.74 -26.54
CA TYR A 266 -11.50 6.78 -27.60
C TYR A 266 -11.72 7.53 -28.92
N ASN A 267 -10.80 7.40 -29.89
CA ASN A 267 -10.81 8.12 -31.16
C ASN A 267 -10.99 9.66 -31.05
N GLY A 268 -10.32 10.28 -30.08
CA GLY A 268 -10.36 11.74 -29.91
C GLY A 268 -11.62 12.30 -29.24
N THR A 269 -12.64 11.48 -28.99
CA THR A 269 -13.88 11.89 -28.33
C THR A 269 -13.89 11.46 -26.87
N ARG A 270 -14.13 12.40 -25.96
CA ARG A 270 -14.34 12.10 -24.54
C ARG A 270 -15.81 11.75 -24.34
N SER A 271 -16.10 10.46 -24.11
CA SER A 271 -17.45 10.06 -23.67
C SER A 271 -17.65 10.42 -22.20
N ARG A 272 -18.83 10.96 -21.87
CA ARG A 272 -19.31 11.06 -20.49
C ARG A 272 -19.94 9.74 -20.11
N ALA A 273 -19.73 9.34 -18.88
CA ALA A 273 -20.44 8.23 -18.25
C ALA A 273 -21.19 8.77 -17.03
N VAL A 274 -22.35 8.19 -16.79
CA VAL A 274 -23.15 8.42 -15.59
C VAL A 274 -23.31 7.06 -14.95
N GLU A 275 -22.83 6.95 -13.72
CA GLU A 275 -22.91 5.71 -12.92
C GLU A 275 -23.51 6.03 -11.56
N THR A 276 -23.99 5.01 -10.87
CA THR A 276 -24.51 5.13 -9.53
C THR A 276 -23.70 4.31 -8.55
N PHE A 277 -23.34 4.92 -7.43
CA PHE A 277 -22.66 4.24 -6.33
C PHE A 277 -23.39 4.52 -5.03
N ARG A 278 -23.26 3.61 -4.08
CA ARG A 278 -23.76 3.79 -2.73
C ARG A 278 -22.90 4.80 -1.98
N VAL A 279 -23.53 5.79 -1.37
CA VAL A 279 -22.90 6.80 -0.51
C VAL A 279 -23.38 6.58 0.91
N VAL A 280 -22.41 6.38 1.81
CA VAL A 280 -22.66 6.09 3.22
C VAL A 280 -22.05 7.21 4.05
N GLY A 281 -22.82 7.78 4.98
CA GLY A 281 -22.35 8.74 5.96
C GLY A 281 -22.57 8.21 7.37
N VAL A 282 -21.56 8.31 8.21
CA VAL A 282 -21.64 7.97 9.64
C VAL A 282 -21.21 9.18 10.44
N TRP A 283 -22.05 9.62 11.35
CA TRP A 283 -21.74 10.75 12.21
C TRP A 283 -20.61 10.39 13.18
N ASN A 284 -19.61 11.24 13.24
CA ASN A 284 -18.51 11.13 14.20
C ASN A 284 -18.70 12.19 15.29
N GLU A 285 -19.01 11.73 16.50
CA GLU A 285 -19.28 12.60 17.66
C GLU A 285 -18.06 13.40 18.11
N ASP A 286 -16.86 12.79 18.02
CA ASP A 286 -15.62 13.44 18.45
C ASP A 286 -15.22 14.58 17.52
N GLN A 287 -15.45 14.41 16.23
CA GLN A 287 -15.10 15.39 15.19
C GLN A 287 -16.27 16.29 14.80
N GLN A 288 -17.50 16.02 15.29
CA GLN A 288 -18.73 16.75 14.99
C GLN A 288 -18.97 16.90 13.48
N GLN A 289 -18.74 15.81 12.72
CA GLN A 289 -18.92 15.79 11.26
C GLN A 289 -19.25 14.38 10.79
N TYR A 290 -19.82 14.30 9.58
CA TYR A 290 -20.00 13.01 8.91
C TYR A 290 -18.69 12.50 8.31
N HIS A 291 -18.40 11.22 8.54
CA HIS A 291 -17.46 10.48 7.73
C HIS A 291 -18.21 9.89 6.54
N LEU A 292 -17.95 10.42 5.36
CA LEU A 292 -18.59 9.98 4.12
C LEU A 292 -17.74 8.95 3.40
N TYR A 293 -18.39 7.90 2.95
CA TYR A 293 -17.79 6.81 2.16
C TYR A 293 -18.56 6.63 0.86
N ILE A 294 -17.87 6.12 -0.16
CA ILE A 294 -18.47 5.70 -1.42
C ILE A 294 -18.05 4.25 -1.70
N THR A 295 -18.97 3.43 -2.17
CA THR A 295 -18.79 1.99 -2.33
C THR A 295 -19.78 1.42 -3.35
N ASN A 296 -19.51 0.22 -3.88
CA ASN A 296 -20.45 -0.62 -4.62
C ASN A 296 -20.91 -1.85 -3.82
N LEU A 297 -20.58 -1.93 -2.51
CA LEU A 297 -21.05 -3.01 -1.65
C LEU A 297 -22.58 -2.92 -1.46
N PRO A 298 -23.29 -4.05 -1.56
CA PRO A 298 -24.76 -4.08 -1.46
C PRO A 298 -25.27 -3.73 -0.06
N ALA A 299 -26.37 -2.98 0.02
CA ALA A 299 -26.90 -2.48 1.29
C ALA A 299 -27.64 -3.54 2.11
N ASP A 300 -28.13 -4.58 1.48
CA ASP A 300 -28.78 -5.73 2.12
C ASP A 300 -27.79 -6.68 2.82
N GLU A 301 -26.53 -6.67 2.40
CA GLU A 301 -25.48 -7.49 3.00
C GLU A 301 -24.61 -6.70 3.99
N TYR A 302 -24.36 -5.42 3.72
CA TYR A 302 -23.47 -4.55 4.52
C TYR A 302 -24.18 -3.31 5.00
N THR A 303 -24.31 -3.15 6.30
CA THR A 303 -24.85 -1.92 6.90
C THR A 303 -23.87 -0.74 6.77
N ALA A 304 -24.36 0.48 6.96
CA ALA A 304 -23.51 1.68 7.00
C ALA A 304 -22.36 1.58 8.05
N ALA A 305 -22.66 0.98 9.20
CA ALA A 305 -21.66 0.74 10.24
C ALA A 305 -20.59 -0.29 9.78
N ASP A 306 -20.98 -1.32 9.02
CA ASP A 306 -20.05 -2.27 8.45
C ASP A 306 -19.11 -1.59 7.44
N ILE A 307 -19.61 -0.68 6.59
CA ILE A 307 -18.79 0.08 5.64
C ILE A 307 -17.75 0.93 6.38
N ALA A 308 -18.15 1.65 7.44
CA ALA A 308 -17.21 2.43 8.24
C ALA A 308 -16.15 1.55 8.91
N LYS A 309 -16.55 0.39 9.47
CA LYS A 309 -15.65 -0.58 10.09
C LYS A 309 -14.68 -1.22 9.09
N LEU A 310 -15.17 -1.55 7.88
CA LEU A 310 -14.32 -2.04 6.79
C LEU A 310 -13.24 -1.03 6.45
N TYR A 311 -13.61 0.23 6.27
CA TYR A 311 -12.64 1.27 5.94
C TYR A 311 -11.59 1.48 7.04
N GLN A 312 -11.93 1.26 8.31
CA GLN A 312 -10.98 1.34 9.42
C GLN A 312 -9.84 0.31 9.27
N ALA A 313 -10.09 -0.86 8.65
CA ALA A 313 -9.04 -1.84 8.42
C ALA A 313 -7.89 -1.28 7.55
N ARG A 314 -8.15 -0.27 6.71
CA ARG A 314 -7.09 0.41 5.94
C ARG A 314 -5.96 0.97 6.84
N TRP A 315 -6.23 1.24 8.12
CA TRP A 315 -5.22 1.72 9.07
C TRP A 315 -4.03 0.76 9.24
N GLU A 316 -4.19 -0.52 8.94
CA GLU A 316 -3.11 -1.52 9.04
C GLU A 316 -1.92 -1.16 8.13
N VAL A 317 -2.17 -0.65 6.92
CA VAL A 317 -1.10 -0.23 6.01
C VAL A 317 -0.32 0.99 6.55
N GLU A 318 -0.94 1.85 7.36
CA GLU A 318 -0.24 2.96 8.03
C GLU A 318 0.74 2.44 9.11
N LEU A 319 0.43 1.30 9.74
CA LEU A 319 1.36 0.64 10.67
C LEU A 319 2.57 0.08 9.92
N LEU A 320 2.37 -0.49 8.74
CA LEU A 320 3.44 -0.93 7.84
C LEU A 320 4.36 0.25 7.48
N PHE A 321 3.80 1.38 7.06
CA PHE A 321 4.59 2.57 6.75
C PHE A 321 5.33 3.13 7.96
N ARG A 322 4.72 3.13 9.13
CA ARG A 322 5.38 3.54 10.37
C ARG A 322 6.59 2.65 10.65
N GLU A 323 6.47 1.35 10.48
CA GLU A 323 7.56 0.41 10.66
C GLU A 323 8.69 0.66 9.65
N LEU A 324 8.36 0.82 8.37
CA LEU A 324 9.34 1.18 7.33
C LEU A 324 10.10 2.47 7.67
N LYS A 325 9.41 3.48 8.18
CA LYS A 325 10.03 4.76 8.54
C LYS A 325 10.86 4.68 9.82
N THR A 326 10.34 4.07 10.87
CA THR A 326 10.99 4.06 12.19
C THR A 326 12.03 2.95 12.33
N THR A 327 11.68 1.71 11.98
CA THR A 327 12.56 0.55 12.12
C THR A 327 13.57 0.47 10.99
N TYR A 328 13.12 0.75 9.76
CA TYR A 328 13.96 0.66 8.57
C TYR A 328 14.51 2.01 8.10
N GLY A 329 14.18 3.13 8.76
CA GLY A 329 14.81 4.43 8.59
C GLY A 329 14.57 5.08 7.23
N LEU A 330 13.41 4.85 6.60
CA LEU A 330 13.08 5.45 5.31
C LEU A 330 12.94 6.98 5.37
N ASP A 331 12.77 7.59 6.55
CA ASP A 331 12.74 9.05 6.71
C ASP A 331 14.15 9.70 6.71
N ASP A 332 15.22 8.89 6.78
CA ASP A 332 16.61 9.35 6.91
C ASP A 332 17.48 9.09 5.64
N LEU A 333 16.86 8.98 4.47
CA LEU A 333 17.55 8.68 3.21
C LEU A 333 18.25 9.91 2.62
N ASN A 334 19.40 10.29 3.19
CA ASN A 334 20.21 11.44 2.78
C ASN A 334 21.26 11.10 1.71
N PHE A 335 20.82 10.56 0.57
CA PHE A 335 21.68 10.19 -0.54
C PHE A 335 21.43 11.10 -1.75
N SER A 336 22.49 11.29 -2.56
CA SER A 336 22.45 12.14 -3.76
C SER A 336 22.32 11.33 -5.06
N LYS A 337 22.25 10.00 -4.98
CA LYS A 337 22.13 9.08 -6.11
C LYS A 337 20.78 8.39 -6.06
N PRO A 338 19.93 8.51 -7.11
CA PRO A 338 18.58 7.94 -7.14
C PRO A 338 18.56 6.44 -6.89
N GLU A 339 19.50 5.71 -7.50
CA GLU A 339 19.60 4.26 -7.40
C GLU A 339 19.93 3.78 -5.98
N VAL A 340 20.64 4.59 -5.20
CA VAL A 340 20.90 4.27 -3.78
C VAL A 340 19.60 4.35 -2.98
N VAL A 341 18.83 5.42 -3.18
CA VAL A 341 17.53 5.62 -2.51
C VAL A 341 16.58 4.47 -2.85
N GLU A 342 16.46 4.16 -4.13
CA GLU A 342 15.57 3.12 -4.61
C GLU A 342 15.98 1.74 -4.10
N ALA A 343 17.26 1.38 -4.17
CA ALA A 343 17.78 0.13 -3.63
C ALA A 343 17.49 -0.02 -2.13
N LEU A 344 17.64 1.05 -1.34
CA LEU A 344 17.35 1.03 0.09
C LEU A 344 15.86 0.87 0.40
N ILE A 345 14.98 1.49 -0.38
CA ILE A 345 13.53 1.27 -0.27
C ILE A 345 13.21 -0.21 -0.57
N LEU A 346 13.75 -0.77 -1.64
CA LEU A 346 13.52 -2.17 -2.04
C LEU A 346 14.03 -3.15 -0.99
N ILE A 347 15.22 -2.92 -0.43
CA ILE A 347 15.77 -3.76 0.65
C ILE A 347 14.95 -3.64 1.93
N SER A 348 14.42 -2.46 2.24
CA SER A 348 13.57 -2.30 3.43
C SER A 348 12.26 -3.07 3.29
N LEU A 349 11.63 -3.05 2.11
CA LEU A 349 10.44 -3.84 1.79
C LEU A 349 10.75 -5.35 1.84
N LEU A 350 11.86 -5.77 1.23
CA LEU A 350 12.29 -7.16 1.26
C LEU A 350 12.54 -7.63 2.70
N SER A 351 13.22 -6.81 3.51
CA SER A 351 13.45 -7.11 4.92
C SER A 351 12.15 -7.24 5.70
N LEU A 352 11.18 -6.37 5.46
CA LEU A 352 9.86 -6.45 6.06
C LEU A 352 9.16 -7.77 5.70
N VAL A 353 9.13 -8.11 4.42
CA VAL A 353 8.50 -9.33 3.88
C VAL A 353 9.13 -10.60 4.47
N LEU A 354 10.44 -10.61 4.65
CA LEU A 354 11.17 -11.79 5.12
C LEU A 354 11.17 -11.96 6.63
N ILE A 355 11.11 -10.86 7.40
CA ILE A 355 11.14 -10.89 8.86
C ILE A 355 9.75 -11.15 9.46
N LEU A 356 8.68 -10.78 8.76
CA LEU A 356 7.32 -10.80 9.30
C LEU A 356 6.47 -11.96 8.72
N PRO A 357 6.80 -13.22 8.98
CA PRO A 357 6.11 -14.36 8.41
C PRO A 357 4.69 -14.58 8.92
N ASP A 358 4.22 -13.85 9.94
CA ASP A 358 2.93 -14.12 10.55
C ASP A 358 2.28 -12.86 11.14
N ARG A 359 1.86 -11.96 10.25
CA ARG A 359 0.99 -10.83 10.64
C ARG A 359 -0.49 -11.21 10.69
N SER A 360 -0.89 -12.36 10.17
CA SER A 360 -2.30 -12.80 10.17
C SER A 360 -2.93 -12.79 11.57
N THR A 361 -2.15 -13.07 12.61
CA THR A 361 -2.58 -12.96 14.02
C THR A 361 -2.79 -11.53 14.50
N TYR A 362 -2.36 -10.52 13.76
CA TYR A 362 -2.42 -9.10 14.14
C TYR A 362 -3.40 -8.27 13.30
N THR A 363 -3.96 -8.81 12.22
CA THR A 363 -4.91 -8.09 11.39
C THR A 363 -6.25 -7.90 12.11
N LEU A 364 -6.88 -6.73 11.94
CA LEU A 364 -8.23 -6.44 12.46
C LEU A 364 -9.25 -7.47 11.97
N LEU A 365 -9.03 -8.07 10.81
CA LEU A 365 -9.90 -9.09 10.24
C LEU A 365 -9.79 -10.42 11.00
N GLY A 366 -8.58 -10.81 11.46
CA GLY A 366 -8.37 -11.97 12.35
C GLY A 366 -8.82 -11.73 13.79
N ARG A 367 -8.85 -10.46 14.26
CA ARG A 367 -9.32 -10.09 15.61
C ARG A 367 -10.85 -9.95 15.73
N ALA A 368 -11.59 -9.90 14.63
CA ALA A 368 -13.06 -9.79 14.66
C ALA A 368 -13.75 -10.97 15.35
N GLY A 369 -13.03 -12.07 15.61
CA GLY A 369 -13.51 -13.24 16.36
C GLY A 369 -13.35 -13.16 17.88
N THR A 370 -12.57 -12.22 18.42
CA THR A 370 -12.36 -12.13 19.88
C THR A 370 -12.96 -10.85 20.45
N LYS A 371 -14.05 -11.00 21.22
CA LYS A 371 -14.78 -9.93 21.94
C LYS A 371 -13.91 -9.09 22.91
N SER A 372 -12.61 -9.31 22.97
CA SER A 372 -11.66 -8.58 23.83
C SER A 372 -11.06 -7.33 23.15
N ALA A 373 -11.01 -7.29 21.83
CA ALA A 373 -10.37 -6.17 21.07
C ALA A 373 -11.25 -4.91 20.98
N GLU A 374 -12.56 -5.02 21.21
CA GLU A 374 -13.47 -3.86 21.17
C GLU A 374 -13.21 -2.80 22.25
N ARG A 375 -12.49 -3.16 23.33
CA ARG A 375 -12.17 -2.20 24.41
C ARG A 375 -10.82 -1.52 24.27
N GLU A 376 -9.87 -2.06 23.53
CA GLU A 376 -8.54 -1.45 23.32
C GLU A 376 -8.52 -0.41 22.21
N VAL A 377 -9.30 -0.61 21.14
CA VAL A 377 -9.35 0.31 19.99
C VAL A 377 -10.09 1.62 20.32
N LEU A 378 -11.00 1.61 21.28
CA LEU A 378 -11.73 2.80 21.75
C LEU A 378 -11.01 3.59 22.85
N GLY A 379 -9.91 3.04 23.40
CA GLY A 379 -9.19 3.61 24.56
C GLY A 379 -7.91 4.40 24.25
N GLU A 380 -7.29 4.24 23.09
CA GLU A 380 -5.97 4.83 22.81
C GLU A 380 -5.98 6.13 21.98
N HIS A 381 -7.12 6.70 21.68
CA HIS A 381 -7.21 8.04 21.08
C HIS A 381 -7.39 9.18 22.12
N ARG A 382 -6.88 8.96 23.35
CA ARG A 382 -6.66 10.07 24.28
C ARG A 382 -5.15 10.33 24.39
N LEU A 383 -4.61 11.07 23.43
CA LEU A 383 -3.51 12.05 23.61
C LEU A 383 -3.37 12.86 22.32
#